data_3d8fb63fa6b29e237273169fa98a4eb7
#
_entry.id   3d8fb63fa6b29e237273169fa98a4eb7
#
_cell.length_a   1.000
_cell.length_b   1.000
_cell.length_c   1.000
_cell.angle_alpha   90.00
_cell.angle_beta   90.00
_cell.angle_gamma   90.00
#
_symmetry.space_group_name_H-M   'P 1'
#
loop_
_entity.id
_entity.type
_entity.pdbx_description
1 polymer ?
#
loop_
_entity_poly.entity_id
_entity_poly.type
_entity_poly.pdbx_seq_one_letter_code
_entity_poly.pdbx_strand_id
1 'polypeptide(L)'
;MESISSLLGNLSKDWHSRPWWMSLIFYFCLYMTFIYLPFDLFLKPVEGDEEIWFGFTLTGWWAKATEPLHRLIYGLGAYGFWRMKTWMWPWASVYAAQVVIAMFIWNILNDMGSLVFAFISAFIFSLPMIALWRSREDFIN
;
A
#
# COMPACT_ATOMS: atom_id res chain seq x y z
N MET A 1 33.36 -0.46 4.58
CA MET A 1 32.30 0.49 4.98
C MET A 1 31.93 1.29 3.75
N GLU A 2 30.72 1.09 3.22
CA GLU A 2 30.29 1.91 2.08
C GLU A 2 30.21 3.38 2.50
N SER A 3 30.70 4.26 1.65
CA SER A 3 30.65 5.69 1.93
C SER A 3 29.19 6.19 1.77
N ILE A 4 28.82 7.21 2.53
CA ILE A 4 27.48 7.83 2.44
C ILE A 4 27.18 8.25 0.99
N SER A 5 28.18 8.68 0.25
CA SER A 5 28.04 9.05 -1.17
C SER A 5 27.68 7.86 -2.07
N SER A 6 28.22 6.66 -1.80
CA SER A 6 27.84 5.45 -2.56
C SER A 6 26.43 5.00 -2.26
N LEU A 7 25.98 5.09 -0.99
CA LEU A 7 24.60 4.80 -0.60
C LEU A 7 23.62 5.76 -1.27
N LEU A 8 23.88 7.07 -1.25
CA LEU A 8 23.04 8.07 -1.91
C LEU A 8 22.98 7.86 -3.43
N GLY A 9 24.11 7.48 -4.04
CA GLY A 9 24.17 7.14 -5.46
C GLY A 9 23.32 5.91 -5.81
N ASN A 10 23.34 4.89 -4.96
CA ASN A 10 22.54 3.69 -5.14
C ASN A 10 21.03 3.96 -4.96
N LEU A 11 20.63 4.76 -3.95
CA LEU A 11 19.26 5.18 -3.74
C LEU A 11 18.74 6.02 -4.89
N SER A 12 19.55 6.94 -5.44
CA SER A 12 19.17 7.74 -6.60
C SER A 12 18.95 6.87 -7.85
N LYS A 13 19.81 5.89 -8.10
CA LYS A 13 19.65 4.93 -9.21
C LYS A 13 18.39 4.09 -9.04
N ASP A 14 18.13 3.60 -7.83
CA ASP A 14 16.91 2.84 -7.53
C ASP A 14 15.66 3.70 -7.76
N TRP A 15 15.66 4.95 -7.27
CA TRP A 15 14.55 5.89 -7.47
C TRP A 15 14.19 6.09 -8.94
N HIS A 16 15.20 6.18 -9.82
CA HIS A 16 15.01 6.40 -11.27
C HIS A 16 14.85 5.12 -12.08
N SER A 17 14.89 3.94 -11.45
CA SER A 17 14.71 2.66 -12.13
C SER A 17 13.26 2.40 -12.58
N ARG A 18 12.32 3.21 -12.10
CA ARG A 18 10.88 3.14 -12.38
C ARG A 18 10.27 4.55 -12.40
N PRO A 19 9.04 4.74 -12.90
CA PRO A 19 8.33 6.01 -12.78
C PRO A 19 8.32 6.51 -11.33
N TRP A 20 8.58 7.79 -11.08
CA TRP A 20 8.75 8.37 -9.75
C TRP A 20 7.59 8.06 -8.79
N TRP A 21 6.34 8.07 -9.27
CA TRP A 21 5.16 7.75 -8.48
C TRP A 21 5.10 6.26 -8.07
N MET A 22 5.61 5.34 -8.92
CA MET A 22 5.79 3.94 -8.53
C MET A 22 6.88 3.77 -7.48
N SER A 23 7.93 4.60 -7.51
CA SER A 23 8.94 4.62 -6.46
C SER A 23 8.35 5.05 -5.12
N LEU A 24 7.43 6.01 -5.09
CA LEU A 24 6.70 6.36 -3.86
C LEU A 24 5.90 5.17 -3.31
N ILE A 25 5.16 4.46 -4.16
CA ILE A 25 4.40 3.27 -3.75
C ILE A 25 5.35 2.16 -3.26
N PHE A 26 6.47 1.95 -3.93
CA PHE A 26 7.49 0.99 -3.51
C PHE A 26 8.02 1.29 -2.10
N TYR A 27 8.44 2.52 -1.83
CA TYR A 27 8.92 2.91 -0.50
C TYR A 27 7.83 2.84 0.56
N PHE A 28 6.60 3.17 0.20
CA PHE A 28 5.45 2.95 1.08
C PHE A 28 5.25 1.47 1.42
N CYS A 29 5.35 0.57 0.44
CA CYS A 29 5.29 -0.88 0.68
C CYS A 29 6.42 -1.37 1.60
N LEU A 30 7.65 -0.83 1.43
CA LEU A 30 8.77 -1.14 2.34
C LEU A 30 8.48 -0.68 3.76
N TYR A 31 8.00 0.55 3.93
CA TYR A 31 7.62 1.09 5.24
C TYR A 31 6.56 0.21 5.92
N MET A 32 5.49 -0.13 5.21
CA MET A 32 4.43 -0.99 5.72
C MET A 32 4.96 -2.37 6.12
N THR A 33 5.79 -2.99 5.29
CA THR A 33 6.28 -4.37 5.50
C THR A 33 7.26 -4.46 6.68
N PHE A 34 8.17 -3.49 6.82
CA PHE A 34 9.31 -3.60 7.73
C PHE A 34 9.20 -2.74 8.99
N ILE A 35 8.35 -1.72 8.99
CA ILE A 35 8.20 -0.79 10.11
C ILE A 35 6.80 -0.86 10.70
N TYR A 36 5.77 -0.45 9.95
CA TYR A 36 4.42 -0.29 10.46
C TYR A 36 3.79 -1.60 10.92
N LEU A 37 3.69 -2.58 10.01
CA LEU A 37 3.01 -3.84 10.33
C LEU A 37 3.74 -4.72 11.36
N PRO A 38 5.09 -4.77 11.43
CA PRO A 38 5.75 -5.41 12.57
C PRO A 38 5.48 -4.71 13.91
N PHE A 39 5.41 -3.38 13.93
CA PHE A 39 5.01 -2.63 15.12
C PHE A 39 3.58 -2.97 15.52
N ASP A 40 2.65 -2.94 14.56
CA ASP A 40 1.24 -3.22 14.78
C ASP A 40 1.03 -4.66 15.28
N LEU A 41 1.69 -5.63 14.64
CA LEU A 41 1.55 -7.06 14.98
C LEU A 41 2.14 -7.41 16.36
N PHE A 42 3.32 -6.86 16.72
CA PHE A 42 4.07 -7.32 17.90
C PHE A 42 4.01 -6.39 19.09
N LEU A 43 3.78 -5.10 18.90
CA LEU A 43 3.89 -4.10 19.95
C LEU A 43 2.54 -3.46 20.32
N LYS A 44 1.60 -3.37 19.39
CA LYS A 44 0.28 -2.80 19.63
C LYS A 44 -0.60 -3.78 20.43
N PRO A 45 -1.25 -3.34 21.51
CA PRO A 45 -2.16 -4.19 22.28
C PRO A 45 -3.37 -4.63 21.45
N VAL A 46 -3.85 -5.86 21.67
CA VAL A 46 -5.00 -6.42 20.95
C VAL A 46 -6.29 -5.62 21.17
N GLU A 47 -6.47 -5.06 22.37
CA GLU A 47 -7.66 -4.30 22.73
C GLU A 47 -7.84 -3.00 21.95
N GLY A 48 -6.73 -2.42 21.49
CA GLY A 48 -6.72 -1.19 20.69
C GLY A 48 -6.43 -1.42 19.22
N ASP A 49 -6.48 -2.67 18.77
CA ASP A 49 -6.10 -3.01 17.41
C ASP A 49 -7.28 -2.96 16.44
N GLU A 50 -7.05 -2.35 15.29
CA GLU A 50 -8.05 -2.14 14.25
C GLU A 50 -7.42 -2.34 12.87
N GLU A 51 -8.09 -3.14 12.04
CA GLU A 51 -7.73 -3.38 10.64
C GLU A 51 -8.92 -3.11 9.73
N ILE A 52 -8.68 -2.45 8.61
CA ILE A 52 -9.73 -2.08 7.66
C ILE A 52 -9.63 -2.93 6.41
N TRP A 53 -10.70 -3.68 6.14
CA TRP A 53 -10.88 -4.45 4.92
C TRP A 53 -12.17 -4.04 4.21
N PHE A 54 -12.06 -3.63 2.95
CA PHE A 54 -13.19 -3.16 2.13
C PHE A 54 -14.06 -2.07 2.81
N GLY A 55 -13.46 -1.30 3.73
CA GLY A 55 -14.14 -0.25 4.48
C GLY A 55 -14.77 -0.70 5.81
N PHE A 56 -14.76 -2.00 6.11
CA PHE A 56 -15.20 -2.53 7.41
C PHE A 56 -14.02 -2.62 8.37
N THR A 57 -14.21 -2.15 9.59
CA THR A 57 -13.20 -2.20 10.65
C THR A 57 -13.31 -3.52 11.39
N LEU A 58 -12.24 -4.31 11.36
CA LEU A 58 -12.04 -5.46 12.21
C LEU A 58 -11.34 -5.00 13.49
N THR A 59 -11.70 -5.53 14.65
CA THR A 59 -11.15 -5.13 15.96
C THR A 59 -10.59 -6.32 16.72
N GLY A 60 -9.63 -6.04 17.61
CA GLY A 60 -9.09 -7.03 18.53
C GLY A 60 -8.41 -8.21 17.80
N TRP A 61 -8.75 -9.44 18.20
CA TRP A 61 -8.16 -10.65 17.61
C TRP A 61 -8.43 -10.83 16.13
N TRP A 62 -9.55 -10.31 15.60
CA TRP A 62 -9.82 -10.35 14.15
C TRP A 62 -8.89 -9.44 13.39
N ALA A 63 -8.57 -8.26 13.93
CA ALA A 63 -7.56 -7.38 13.38
C ALA A 63 -6.21 -8.09 13.36
N LYS A 64 -5.72 -8.58 14.50
CA LYS A 64 -4.45 -9.32 14.63
C LYS A 64 -4.34 -10.52 13.68
N ALA A 65 -5.41 -11.25 13.46
CA ALA A 65 -5.39 -12.42 12.59
C ALA A 65 -5.21 -12.04 11.10
N THR A 66 -5.62 -10.83 10.70
CA THR A 66 -5.53 -10.36 9.31
C THR A 66 -4.28 -9.52 8.99
N GLU A 67 -3.57 -9.00 10.00
CA GLU A 67 -2.32 -8.26 9.82
C GLU A 67 -1.24 -9.04 9.03
N PRO A 68 -1.00 -10.35 9.28
CA PRO A 68 -0.03 -11.10 8.49
C PRO A 68 -0.36 -11.13 6.99
N LEU A 69 -1.64 -11.11 6.63
CA LEU A 69 -2.07 -11.03 5.23
C LEU A 69 -1.76 -9.66 4.63
N HIS A 70 -2.01 -8.57 5.34
CA HIS A 70 -1.60 -7.22 4.92
C HIS A 70 -0.08 -7.14 4.73
N ARG A 71 0.69 -7.66 5.68
CA ARG A 71 2.15 -7.70 5.58
C ARG A 71 2.63 -8.49 4.35
N LEU A 72 1.99 -9.62 4.05
CA LEU A 72 2.30 -10.40 2.86
C LEU A 72 2.01 -9.59 1.58
N ILE A 73 0.86 -8.93 1.50
CA ILE A 73 0.46 -8.12 0.34
C ILE A 73 1.46 -6.98 0.12
N TYR A 74 1.82 -6.22 1.16
CA TYR A 74 2.80 -5.14 1.05
C TYR A 74 4.20 -5.65 0.76
N GLY A 75 4.60 -6.80 1.31
CA GLY A 75 5.88 -7.45 1.01
C GLY A 75 5.99 -7.90 -0.45
N LEU A 76 4.94 -8.51 -0.97
CA LEU A 76 4.84 -8.86 -2.40
C LEU A 76 4.83 -7.60 -3.27
N GLY A 77 4.12 -6.55 -2.86
CA GLY A 77 4.14 -5.25 -3.53
C GLY A 77 5.55 -4.64 -3.58
N ALA A 78 6.25 -4.62 -2.46
CA ALA A 78 7.63 -4.14 -2.40
C ALA A 78 8.55 -4.91 -3.35
N TYR A 79 8.51 -6.24 -3.32
CA TYR A 79 9.29 -7.07 -4.22
C TYR A 79 8.90 -6.87 -5.70
N GLY A 80 7.61 -6.83 -5.97
CA GLY A 80 7.07 -6.65 -7.32
C GLY A 80 7.48 -5.32 -7.95
N PHE A 81 7.36 -4.21 -7.22
CA PHE A 81 7.82 -2.89 -7.68
C PHE A 81 9.33 -2.78 -7.76
N TRP A 82 10.06 -3.40 -6.81
CA TRP A 82 11.52 -3.41 -6.87
C TRP A 82 12.02 -4.07 -8.17
N ARG A 83 11.43 -5.18 -8.56
CA ARG A 83 11.83 -5.96 -9.73
C ARG A 83 10.98 -5.69 -10.98
N MET A 84 10.02 -4.79 -10.91
CA MET A 84 9.05 -4.48 -11.98
C MET A 84 8.46 -5.74 -12.61
N LYS A 85 7.95 -6.65 -11.75
CA LYS A 85 7.49 -7.98 -12.14
C LYS A 85 6.20 -7.93 -12.95
N THR A 86 6.13 -8.69 -14.04
CA THR A 86 4.96 -8.78 -14.94
C THR A 86 3.68 -9.18 -14.22
N TRP A 87 3.75 -10.03 -13.21
CA TRP A 87 2.58 -10.42 -12.43
C TRP A 87 1.99 -9.30 -11.57
N MET A 88 2.71 -8.19 -11.36
CA MET A 88 2.13 -7.03 -10.68
C MET A 88 0.93 -6.48 -11.42
N TRP A 89 0.91 -6.57 -12.74
CA TRP A 89 -0.28 -6.26 -13.52
C TRP A 89 -1.12 -7.54 -13.75
N PRO A 90 -2.43 -7.53 -13.45
CA PRO A 90 -3.26 -6.41 -12.96
C PRO A 90 -3.35 -6.28 -11.43
N TRP A 91 -2.68 -7.16 -10.65
CA TRP A 91 -2.92 -7.32 -9.21
C TRP A 91 -2.67 -6.06 -8.38
N ALA A 92 -1.66 -5.25 -8.72
CA ALA A 92 -1.43 -3.97 -8.06
C ALA A 92 -2.62 -3.01 -8.22
N SER A 93 -3.19 -2.94 -9.41
CA SER A 93 -4.38 -2.12 -9.66
C SER A 93 -5.64 -2.69 -8.99
N VAL A 94 -5.79 -4.02 -8.97
CA VAL A 94 -6.91 -4.69 -8.26
C VAL A 94 -6.84 -4.40 -6.75
N TYR A 95 -5.66 -4.47 -6.16
CA TYR A 95 -5.51 -4.11 -4.75
C TYR A 95 -5.78 -2.61 -4.50
N ALA A 96 -5.31 -1.74 -5.38
CA ALA A 96 -5.64 -0.31 -5.30
C ALA A 96 -7.15 -0.04 -5.44
N ALA A 97 -7.87 -0.81 -6.26
CA ALA A 97 -9.32 -0.74 -6.34
C ALA A 97 -10.00 -1.12 -5.00
N GLN A 98 -9.48 -2.13 -4.32
CA GLN A 98 -9.93 -2.48 -2.96
C GLN A 98 -9.75 -1.29 -2.00
N VAL A 99 -8.63 -0.58 -2.08
CA VAL A 99 -8.39 0.62 -1.25
C VAL A 99 -9.39 1.73 -1.58
N VAL A 100 -9.71 1.96 -2.86
CA VAL A 100 -10.75 2.94 -3.27
C VAL A 100 -12.10 2.61 -2.64
N ILE A 101 -12.52 1.34 -2.72
CA ILE A 101 -13.77 0.85 -2.11
C ILE A 101 -13.71 1.03 -0.58
N ALA A 102 -12.60 0.65 0.03
CA ALA A 102 -12.40 0.76 1.47
C ALA A 102 -12.53 2.21 1.94
N MET A 103 -11.87 3.16 1.26
CA MET A 103 -11.93 4.58 1.61
C MET A 103 -13.34 5.16 1.45
N PHE A 104 -14.08 4.73 0.42
CA PHE A 104 -15.46 5.16 0.24
C PHE A 104 -16.37 4.65 1.35
N ILE A 105 -16.38 3.34 1.59
CA ILE A 105 -17.27 2.68 2.57
C ILE A 105 -16.91 3.12 4.00
N TRP A 106 -15.62 3.17 4.34
CA TRP A 106 -15.17 3.54 5.67
C TRP A 106 -15.60 4.96 6.06
N ASN A 107 -15.48 5.92 5.12
CA ASN A 107 -15.93 7.30 5.37
C ASN A 107 -17.44 7.39 5.63
N ILE A 108 -18.24 6.56 4.95
CA ILE A 108 -19.70 6.52 5.18
C ILE A 108 -20.04 5.90 6.54
N LEU A 109 -19.41 4.77 6.86
CA LEU A 109 -19.73 4.01 8.08
C LEU A 109 -19.26 4.70 9.36
N ASN A 110 -18.23 5.53 9.30
CA ASN A 110 -17.65 6.19 10.47
C ASN A 110 -18.00 7.69 10.57
N ASP A 111 -18.97 8.15 9.79
CA ASP A 111 -19.43 9.56 9.80
C ASP A 111 -18.29 10.59 9.68
N MET A 112 -17.21 10.22 8.94
CA MET A 112 -16.02 11.06 8.77
C MET A 112 -16.24 12.23 7.81
N GLY A 113 -17.46 12.72 7.72
CA GLY A 113 -17.84 13.83 6.85
C GLY A 113 -19.06 13.52 6.00
N SER A 114 -19.35 14.41 5.06
CA SER A 114 -20.48 14.22 4.15
C SER A 114 -20.20 13.14 3.10
N LEU A 115 -21.25 12.66 2.42
CA LEU A 115 -21.12 11.80 1.25
C LEU A 115 -20.16 12.38 0.20
N VAL A 116 -20.07 13.70 0.12
CA VAL A 116 -19.11 14.41 -0.75
C VAL A 116 -17.67 14.07 -0.37
N PHE A 117 -17.34 14.00 0.91
CA PHE A 117 -16.00 13.64 1.37
C PHE A 117 -15.64 12.19 1.01
N ALA A 118 -16.60 11.26 1.12
CA ALA A 118 -16.41 9.87 0.68
C ALA A 118 -16.09 9.79 -0.82
N PHE A 119 -16.80 10.56 -1.66
CA PHE A 119 -16.51 10.64 -3.09
C PHE A 119 -15.15 11.27 -3.40
N ILE A 120 -14.76 12.33 -2.70
CA ILE A 120 -13.45 12.98 -2.87
C ILE A 120 -12.33 11.99 -2.52
N SER A 121 -12.44 11.29 -1.39
CA SER A 121 -11.46 10.27 -0.99
C SER A 121 -11.34 9.16 -2.02
N ALA A 122 -12.46 8.59 -2.46
CA ALA A 122 -12.47 7.56 -3.49
C ALA A 122 -11.85 8.05 -4.81
N PHE A 123 -12.13 9.29 -5.21
CA PHE A 123 -11.54 9.89 -6.41
C PHE A 123 -10.02 9.99 -6.28
N ILE A 124 -9.50 10.52 -5.16
CA ILE A 124 -8.06 10.66 -4.94
C ILE A 124 -7.37 9.29 -5.02
N PHE A 125 -7.89 8.28 -4.34
CA PHE A 125 -7.32 6.92 -4.36
C PHE A 125 -7.52 6.19 -5.69
N SER A 126 -8.47 6.60 -6.53
CA SER A 126 -8.63 6.05 -7.88
C SER A 126 -7.50 6.46 -8.85
N LEU A 127 -6.80 7.57 -8.59
CA LEU A 127 -5.73 8.04 -9.45
C LEU A 127 -4.57 7.04 -9.55
N PRO A 128 -3.95 6.56 -8.44
CA PRO A 128 -2.93 5.51 -8.52
C PRO A 128 -3.48 4.18 -9.05
N MET A 129 -4.74 3.82 -8.77
CA MET A 129 -5.38 2.64 -9.33
C MET A 129 -5.39 2.69 -10.86
N ILE A 130 -5.86 3.79 -11.44
CA ILE A 130 -5.92 3.99 -12.90
C ILE A 130 -4.51 4.05 -13.49
N ALA A 131 -3.58 4.75 -12.84
CA ALA A 131 -2.18 4.81 -13.27
C ALA A 131 -1.56 3.41 -13.33
N LEU A 132 -1.73 2.57 -12.30
CA LEU A 132 -1.26 1.19 -12.27
C LEU A 132 -1.89 0.34 -13.37
N TRP A 133 -3.20 0.50 -13.62
CA TRP A 133 -3.88 -0.23 -14.69
C TRP A 133 -3.30 0.10 -16.07
N ARG A 134 -2.96 1.37 -16.30
CA ARG A 134 -2.39 1.85 -17.57
C ARG A 134 -0.91 1.51 -17.75
N SER A 135 -0.22 1.15 -16.69
CA SER A 135 1.24 0.90 -16.66
C SER A 135 1.62 -0.56 -16.93
N ARG A 136 0.82 -1.30 -17.68
CA ARG A 136 1.11 -2.70 -18.01
C ARG A 136 2.50 -2.88 -18.60
N GLU A 137 2.91 -1.97 -19.49
CA GLU A 137 4.17 -2.04 -20.23
C GLU A 137 5.40 -1.71 -19.37
N ASP A 138 5.21 -1.10 -18.20
CA ASP A 138 6.31 -0.82 -17.26
C ASP A 138 6.75 -2.08 -16.51
N PHE A 139 5.88 -3.08 -16.39
CA PHE A 139 6.16 -4.35 -15.72
C PHE A 139 6.70 -5.37 -16.71
N ILE A 140 8.02 -5.42 -16.83
CA ILE A 140 8.72 -6.14 -17.92
C ILE A 140 9.51 -7.38 -17.47
N ASN A 141 9.62 -7.68 -16.15
CA ASN A 141 10.44 -8.77 -15.60
C ASN A 141 9.63 -9.94 -15.05
#